data_ab8b6840de6db2b6549b05c2aca6bd25
#
_entry.id   ab8b6840de6db2b6549b05c2aca6bd25
#
_cell.length_a   1.000
_cell.length_b   1.000
_cell.length_c   1.000
_cell.angle_alpha   90.00
_cell.angle_beta   90.00
_cell.angle_gamma   90.00
#
_symmetry.space_group_name_H-M   'P 1'
#
loop_
_entity.id
_entity.type
_entity.pdbx_description
1 polymer ?
#
loop_
_entity_poly.entity_id
_entity_poly.type
_entity_poly.pdbx_seq_one_letter_code
_entity_poly.pdbx_strand_id
1 'polypeptide(L)'
;VYKRQVLYITGEESVRQVKLRAARLKVPQDNIYLAAENDVDEICGLIEKEKPELVVIDSIQTMRCMDISSSAGTVSQVKESAARLLAVAKKQEIPMFIVGHVNKDGAIAGPKVMEHIVDTVLYFEGDKMLPYRILRAAKNRYGSTNELGMFDMTGQGLEEIENPSQMLLE
;
A
#
# COMPACT_ATOMS: atom_id res chain seq x y z
N VAL A 1 -21.28 -8.89 -16.19
CA VAL A 1 -20.20 -7.92 -15.91
C VAL A 1 -19.74 -8.16 -14.48
N TYR A 2 -18.60 -8.80 -14.30
CA TYR A 2 -17.98 -8.94 -12.98
C TYR A 2 -17.57 -7.53 -12.53
N LYS A 3 -18.24 -7.00 -11.51
CA LYS A 3 -17.80 -5.77 -10.85
C LYS A 3 -16.57 -6.11 -10.03
N ARG A 4 -15.38 -5.74 -10.50
CA ARG A 4 -14.15 -5.88 -9.74
C ARG A 4 -14.21 -4.97 -8.52
N GLN A 5 -14.26 -5.57 -7.34
CA GLN A 5 -14.38 -4.85 -6.08
C GLN A 5 -13.00 -4.71 -5.43
N VAL A 6 -12.61 -3.48 -5.16
CA VAL A 6 -11.40 -3.14 -4.40
C VAL A 6 -11.82 -2.77 -2.98
N LEU A 7 -11.25 -3.42 -1.99
CA LEU A 7 -11.39 -3.05 -0.58
C LEU A 7 -10.16 -2.23 -0.15
N TYR A 8 -10.38 -0.96 0.14
CA TYR A 8 -9.34 -0.06 0.62
C TYR A 8 -9.54 0.17 2.13
N ILE A 9 -8.57 -0.28 2.92
CA ILE A 9 -8.56 -0.12 4.38
C ILE A 9 -7.62 1.03 4.72
N THR A 10 -8.14 2.06 5.38
CA THR A 10 -7.34 3.18 5.89
C THR A 10 -7.24 3.12 7.40
N GLY A 11 -6.02 3.16 7.93
CA GLY A 11 -5.77 3.30 9.37
C GLY A 11 -5.37 4.71 9.80
N GLU A 12 -5.08 5.60 8.86
CA GLU A 12 -4.61 6.97 9.14
C GLU A 12 -5.65 8.03 8.84
N GLU A 13 -6.35 7.89 7.74
CA GLU A 13 -7.29 8.89 7.25
C GLU A 13 -8.75 8.44 7.43
N SER A 14 -9.63 9.39 7.61
CA SER A 14 -11.07 9.11 7.59
C SER A 14 -11.54 8.72 6.18
N VAL A 15 -12.59 7.94 6.10
CA VAL A 15 -13.25 7.59 4.82
C VAL A 15 -13.58 8.85 4.00
N ARG A 16 -13.97 9.95 4.67
CA ARG A 16 -14.27 11.23 3.99
C ARG A 16 -13.05 11.81 3.29
N GLN A 17 -11.87 11.79 3.95
CA GLN A 17 -10.62 12.32 3.37
C GLN A 17 -10.18 11.49 2.17
N VAL A 18 -10.26 10.16 2.27
CA VAL A 18 -9.94 9.26 1.15
C VAL A 18 -10.90 9.50 -0.03
N LYS A 19 -12.20 9.67 0.22
CA LYS A 19 -13.19 9.99 -0.82
C LYS A 19 -12.89 11.31 -1.53
N LEU A 20 -12.54 12.36 -0.78
CA LEU A 20 -12.18 13.66 -1.37
C LEU A 20 -10.93 13.55 -2.26
N ARG A 21 -9.94 12.78 -1.83
CA ARG A 21 -8.74 12.51 -2.63
C ARG A 21 -9.07 11.71 -3.89
N ALA A 22 -9.86 10.65 -3.78
CA ALA A 22 -10.31 9.86 -4.93
C ALA A 22 -11.08 10.70 -5.95
N ALA A 23 -11.96 11.60 -5.50
CA ALA A 23 -12.69 12.52 -6.37
C ALA A 23 -11.75 13.48 -7.10
N ARG A 24 -10.76 14.07 -6.42
CA ARG A 24 -9.73 14.93 -7.02
C ARG A 24 -8.92 14.21 -8.10
N LEU A 25 -8.57 12.95 -7.84
CA LEU A 25 -7.83 12.10 -8.77
C LEU A 25 -8.72 11.46 -9.85
N LYS A 26 -10.01 11.79 -9.89
CA LYS A 26 -11.01 11.26 -10.84
C LYS A 26 -11.06 9.73 -10.85
N VAL A 27 -10.80 9.10 -9.71
CA VAL A 27 -10.88 7.64 -9.56
C VAL A 27 -12.34 7.21 -9.64
N PRO A 28 -12.71 6.21 -10.49
CA PRO A 28 -14.05 5.64 -10.50
C PRO A 28 -14.39 5.04 -9.13
N GLN A 29 -15.46 5.52 -8.50
CA GLN A 29 -15.80 5.14 -7.12
C GLN A 29 -16.75 3.94 -7.02
N ASP A 30 -17.36 3.50 -8.11
CA ASP A 30 -18.41 2.48 -8.10
C ASP A 30 -17.94 1.09 -7.63
N ASN A 31 -16.64 0.84 -7.71
CA ASN A 31 -16.07 -0.47 -7.40
C ASN A 31 -15.09 -0.42 -6.22
N ILE A 32 -15.03 0.69 -5.47
CA ILE A 32 -14.13 0.85 -4.34
C ILE A 32 -14.95 0.90 -3.05
N TYR A 33 -14.68 -0.03 -2.15
CA TYR A 33 -15.20 -0.05 -0.79
C TYR A 33 -14.12 0.50 0.15
N LEU A 34 -14.50 1.49 0.95
CA LEU A 34 -13.61 2.13 1.91
C LEU A 34 -14.02 1.73 3.32
N ALA A 35 -13.06 1.27 4.11
CA ALA A 35 -13.23 1.05 5.53
C ALA A 35 -12.13 1.76 6.32
N ALA A 36 -12.50 2.46 7.38
CA ALA A 36 -11.56 3.01 8.36
C ALA A 36 -11.49 2.02 9.52
N GLU A 37 -10.43 1.21 9.53
CA GLU A 37 -10.21 0.15 10.52
C GLU A 37 -8.72 -0.07 10.73
N ASN A 38 -8.32 -0.41 11.95
CA ASN A 38 -6.94 -0.74 12.29
C ASN A 38 -6.81 -2.06 13.08
N ASP A 39 -7.90 -2.66 13.51
CA ASP A 39 -7.89 -4.00 14.08
C ASP A 39 -7.74 -5.05 12.97
N VAL A 40 -6.64 -5.79 12.99
CA VAL A 40 -6.30 -6.77 11.96
C VAL A 40 -7.31 -7.93 11.92
N ASP A 41 -7.84 -8.35 13.05
CA ASP A 41 -8.80 -9.45 13.09
C ASP A 41 -10.15 -9.04 12.49
N GLU A 42 -10.60 -7.81 12.74
CA GLU A 42 -11.78 -7.23 12.09
C GLU A 42 -11.57 -7.07 10.58
N ILE A 43 -10.38 -6.63 10.16
CA ILE A 43 -10.02 -6.53 8.74
C ILE A 43 -10.04 -7.90 8.07
N CYS A 44 -9.45 -8.92 8.69
CA CYS A 44 -9.47 -10.29 8.17
C CYS A 44 -10.90 -10.83 8.03
N GLY A 45 -11.75 -10.60 9.03
CA GLY A 45 -13.18 -10.96 8.98
C GLY A 45 -13.92 -10.25 7.85
N LEU A 46 -13.63 -8.97 7.63
CA LEU A 46 -14.21 -8.19 6.53
C LEU A 46 -13.78 -8.75 5.15
N ILE A 47 -12.50 -9.10 4.97
CA ILE A 47 -11.99 -9.69 3.73
C ILE A 47 -12.67 -11.04 3.45
N GLU A 48 -12.80 -11.90 4.47
CA GLU A 48 -13.46 -13.21 4.33
C GLU A 48 -14.96 -13.09 3.98
N LYS A 49 -15.63 -12.08 4.53
CA LYS A 49 -17.05 -11.82 4.29
C LYS A 49 -17.31 -11.23 2.91
N GLU A 50 -16.59 -10.17 2.56
CA GLU A 50 -16.85 -9.39 1.32
C GLU A 50 -16.19 -10.00 0.09
N LYS A 51 -15.14 -10.81 0.26
CA LYS A 51 -14.37 -11.48 -0.81
C LYS A 51 -14.02 -10.55 -1.96
N PRO A 52 -13.33 -9.40 -1.69
CA PRO A 52 -12.95 -8.47 -2.73
C PRO A 52 -11.96 -9.10 -3.72
N GLU A 53 -11.83 -8.54 -4.91
CA GLU A 53 -10.83 -8.98 -5.90
C GLU A 53 -9.44 -8.39 -5.66
N LEU A 54 -9.35 -7.33 -4.85
CA LEU A 54 -8.11 -6.66 -4.46
C LEU A 54 -8.29 -6.01 -3.09
N VAL A 55 -7.27 -6.10 -2.25
CA VAL A 55 -7.21 -5.39 -0.97
C VAL A 55 -6.04 -4.40 -0.97
N VAL A 56 -6.27 -3.21 -0.43
CA VAL A 56 -5.24 -2.21 -0.13
C VAL A 56 -5.26 -1.90 1.36
N ILE A 57 -4.11 -2.02 2.02
CA ILE A 57 -3.90 -1.66 3.43
C ILE A 57 -3.05 -0.38 3.49
N ASP A 58 -3.58 0.70 4.04
CA ASP A 58 -2.92 2.01 4.12
C ASP A 58 -3.03 2.62 5.52
N SER A 59 -2.01 2.48 6.36
CA SER A 59 -0.72 1.81 6.20
C SER A 59 -0.56 0.68 7.21
N ILE A 60 0.41 -0.21 6.98
CA ILE A 60 0.69 -1.33 7.91
C ILE A 60 1.11 -0.84 9.30
N GLN A 61 1.75 0.33 9.41
CA GLN A 61 2.20 0.88 10.67
C GLN A 61 1.05 1.28 11.61
N THR A 62 -0.14 1.49 11.08
CA THR A 62 -1.33 1.83 11.89
C THR A 62 -2.14 0.60 12.30
N MET A 63 -1.85 -0.56 11.71
CA MET A 63 -2.55 -1.81 12.01
C MET A 63 -2.14 -2.37 13.37
N ARG A 64 -3.08 -3.05 14.02
CA ARG A 64 -2.91 -3.62 15.37
C ARG A 64 -3.51 -5.02 15.47
N CYS A 65 -2.73 -5.92 16.05
CA CYS A 65 -3.24 -7.16 16.61
C CYS A 65 -3.52 -6.91 18.10
N MET A 66 -4.78 -7.00 18.51
CA MET A 66 -5.22 -6.58 19.85
C MET A 66 -4.69 -7.49 20.97
N ASP A 67 -4.31 -8.71 20.66
CA ASP A 67 -3.69 -9.69 21.56
C ASP A 67 -2.20 -9.41 21.81
N ILE A 68 -1.59 -8.45 21.13
CA ILE A 68 -0.20 -8.05 21.32
C ILE A 68 -0.15 -6.73 22.08
N SER A 69 0.56 -6.71 23.20
CA SER A 69 0.63 -5.54 24.10
C SER A 69 1.42 -4.35 23.57
N SER A 70 2.26 -4.55 22.53
CA SER A 70 3.08 -3.48 21.97
C SER A 70 2.23 -2.48 21.14
N SER A 71 2.71 -1.24 21.04
CA SER A 71 2.05 -0.18 20.29
C SER A 71 2.08 -0.42 18.78
N ALA A 72 1.09 0.14 18.05
CA ALA A 72 1.11 0.17 16.60
C ALA A 72 2.43 0.76 16.06
N GLY A 73 2.89 0.27 14.90
CA GLY A 73 4.14 0.70 14.29
C GLY A 73 5.41 0.06 14.87
N THR A 74 5.34 -0.70 15.94
CA THR A 74 6.48 -1.49 16.44
C THR A 74 6.76 -2.68 15.53
N VAL A 75 8.00 -3.19 15.56
CA VAL A 75 8.42 -4.35 14.74
C VAL A 75 7.52 -5.55 14.96
N SER A 76 7.16 -5.85 16.21
CA SER A 76 6.28 -6.98 16.56
C SER A 76 4.88 -6.82 15.98
N GLN A 77 4.26 -5.64 16.13
CA GLN A 77 2.96 -5.34 15.56
C GLN A 77 2.96 -5.42 14.04
N VAL A 78 3.94 -4.79 13.38
CA VAL A 78 4.04 -4.79 11.91
C VAL A 78 4.21 -6.21 11.36
N LYS A 79 5.07 -7.02 11.99
CA LYS A 79 5.29 -8.42 11.59
C LYS A 79 4.02 -9.26 11.71
N GLU A 80 3.37 -9.20 12.86
CA GLU A 80 2.19 -10.00 13.12
C GLU A 80 1.00 -9.56 12.27
N SER A 81 0.78 -8.24 12.17
CA SER A 81 -0.26 -7.69 11.29
C SER A 81 -0.07 -8.14 9.86
N ALA A 82 1.14 -8.02 9.32
CA ALA A 82 1.44 -8.48 7.97
C ALA A 82 1.25 -9.99 7.82
N ALA A 83 1.68 -10.80 8.80
CA ALA A 83 1.54 -12.25 8.75
C ALA A 83 0.05 -12.68 8.69
N ARG A 84 -0.83 -12.09 9.52
CA ARG A 84 -2.27 -12.40 9.52
C ARG A 84 -2.95 -11.96 8.22
N LEU A 85 -2.65 -10.74 7.76
CA LEU A 85 -3.20 -10.21 6.50
C LEU A 85 -2.78 -11.07 5.30
N LEU A 86 -1.51 -11.47 5.23
CA LEU A 86 -1.03 -12.36 4.17
C LEU A 86 -1.62 -13.76 4.25
N ALA A 87 -1.88 -14.29 5.45
CA ALA A 87 -2.53 -15.58 5.62
C ALA A 87 -3.95 -15.58 5.05
N VAL A 88 -4.76 -14.54 5.35
CA VAL A 88 -6.11 -14.42 4.78
C VAL A 88 -6.08 -14.17 3.28
N ALA A 89 -5.15 -13.35 2.79
CA ALA A 89 -4.99 -13.09 1.36
C ALA A 89 -4.68 -14.39 0.59
N LYS A 90 -3.75 -15.20 1.09
CA LYS A 90 -3.41 -16.51 0.50
C LYS A 90 -4.58 -17.49 0.56
N LYS A 91 -5.27 -17.59 1.70
CA LYS A 91 -6.42 -18.46 1.88
C LYS A 91 -7.56 -18.14 0.91
N GLN A 92 -7.78 -16.85 0.64
CA GLN A 92 -8.84 -16.36 -0.23
C GLN A 92 -8.39 -16.16 -1.68
N GLU A 93 -7.10 -16.37 -1.99
CA GLU A 93 -6.50 -16.11 -3.31
C GLU A 93 -6.70 -14.68 -3.79
N ILE A 94 -6.64 -13.70 -2.86
CA ILE A 94 -6.85 -12.28 -3.13
C ILE A 94 -5.50 -11.56 -3.17
N PRO A 95 -5.15 -10.84 -4.25
CA PRO A 95 -3.99 -9.97 -4.27
C PRO A 95 -4.14 -8.83 -3.26
N MET A 96 -3.04 -8.49 -2.58
CA MET A 96 -3.03 -7.47 -1.54
C MET A 96 -1.87 -6.52 -1.73
N PHE A 97 -2.16 -5.21 -1.72
CA PHE A 97 -1.17 -4.15 -1.59
C PHE A 97 -1.08 -3.72 -0.13
N ILE A 98 0.12 -3.76 0.41
CA ILE A 98 0.40 -3.26 1.76
C ILE A 98 1.28 -2.02 1.62
N VAL A 99 0.75 -0.87 2.00
CA VAL A 99 1.49 0.39 2.03
C VAL A 99 2.27 0.48 3.32
N GLY A 100 3.55 0.81 3.21
CA GLY A 100 4.43 1.06 4.35
C GLY A 100 5.22 2.35 4.18
N HIS A 101 5.33 3.13 5.25
CA HIS A 101 6.11 4.36 5.24
C HIS A 101 7.55 4.12 5.66
N VAL A 102 8.50 4.69 4.92
CA VAL A 102 9.94 4.66 5.25
C VAL A 102 10.26 5.90 6.08
N ASN A 103 10.66 5.71 7.33
CA ASN A 103 11.15 6.81 8.16
C ASN A 103 12.67 6.92 8.06
N LYS A 104 13.15 8.17 7.92
CA LYS A 104 14.60 8.48 7.93
C LYS A 104 15.26 8.19 9.29
N ASP A 105 14.48 8.17 10.36
CA ASP A 105 15.00 8.10 11.74
C ASP A 105 14.96 6.69 12.36
N GLY A 106 14.53 5.67 11.63
CA GLY A 106 14.58 4.27 12.08
C GLY A 106 13.70 3.90 13.30
N ALA A 107 12.92 4.84 13.84
CA ALA A 107 12.13 4.65 15.06
C ALA A 107 10.84 3.84 14.84
N ILE A 108 10.32 3.83 13.62
CA ILE A 108 9.14 3.03 13.23
C ILE A 108 9.63 1.88 12.36
N ALA A 109 9.12 0.68 12.61
CA ALA A 109 9.47 -0.49 11.82
C ALA A 109 9.19 -0.22 10.34
N GLY A 110 10.25 -0.03 9.58
CA GLY A 110 10.19 0.25 8.16
C GLY A 110 9.85 -1.01 7.35
N PRO A 111 9.66 -0.88 6.04
CA PRO A 111 9.29 -1.97 5.15
C PRO A 111 10.27 -3.15 5.15
N LYS A 112 11.54 -2.97 5.57
CA LYS A 112 12.53 -4.05 5.69
C LYS A 112 12.02 -5.27 6.48
N VAL A 113 11.15 -5.04 7.46
CA VAL A 113 10.56 -6.10 8.28
C VAL A 113 9.67 -7.04 7.45
N MET A 114 9.05 -6.51 6.41
CA MET A 114 8.11 -7.23 5.55
C MET A 114 8.75 -7.78 4.26
N GLU A 115 9.91 -7.29 3.86
CA GLU A 115 10.57 -7.66 2.59
C GLU A 115 10.74 -9.17 2.41
N HIS A 116 10.92 -9.90 3.53
CA HIS A 116 11.11 -11.34 3.48
C HIS A 116 9.81 -12.15 3.34
N ILE A 117 8.67 -11.56 3.72
CA ILE A 117 7.39 -12.28 3.77
C ILE A 117 6.46 -11.96 2.60
N VAL A 118 6.66 -10.82 1.90
CA VAL A 118 5.88 -10.46 0.72
C VAL A 118 6.53 -10.97 -0.56
N ASP A 119 5.74 -11.12 -1.62
CA ASP A 119 6.22 -11.63 -2.92
C ASP A 119 6.94 -10.55 -3.73
N THR A 120 6.49 -9.31 -3.62
CA THR A 120 7.03 -8.16 -4.37
C THR A 120 7.22 -6.99 -3.42
N VAL A 121 8.33 -6.28 -3.55
CA VAL A 121 8.65 -5.04 -2.84
C VAL A 121 8.90 -3.94 -3.86
N LEU A 122 8.09 -2.90 -3.78
CA LEU A 122 8.22 -1.70 -4.59
C LEU A 122 8.62 -0.52 -3.69
N TYR A 123 9.67 0.18 -4.05
CA TYR A 123 10.03 1.45 -3.44
C TYR A 123 9.55 2.61 -4.30
N PHE A 124 8.83 3.53 -3.67
CA PHE A 124 8.41 4.78 -4.27
C PHE A 124 9.29 5.89 -3.69
N GLU A 125 10.24 6.34 -4.47
CA GLU A 125 11.31 7.24 -4.06
C GLU A 125 11.12 8.63 -4.69
N GLY A 126 11.55 9.67 -3.99
CA GLY A 126 11.58 11.02 -4.53
C GLY A 126 12.41 11.95 -3.68
N ASP A 127 13.10 12.86 -4.32
CA ASP A 127 13.79 13.96 -3.67
C ASP A 127 12.82 15.16 -3.55
N LYS A 128 12.96 15.94 -2.48
CA LYS A 128 12.22 17.20 -2.31
C LYS A 128 12.58 18.25 -3.35
N MET A 129 13.76 18.14 -3.95
CA MET A 129 14.29 19.05 -4.95
C MET A 129 13.87 18.70 -6.38
N LEU A 130 13.34 17.48 -6.59
CA LEU A 130 12.97 16.98 -7.92
C LEU A 130 11.45 16.83 -8.03
N PRO A 131 10.83 17.29 -9.12
CA PRO A 131 9.38 17.20 -9.32
C PRO A 131 8.89 15.77 -9.58
N TYR A 132 9.77 14.87 -9.94
CA TYR A 132 9.43 13.50 -10.29
C TYR A 132 9.59 12.52 -9.12
N ARG A 133 8.94 11.36 -9.26
CA ARG A 133 9.03 10.21 -8.38
C ARG A 133 9.47 8.98 -9.16
N ILE A 134 10.22 8.11 -8.51
CA ILE A 134 10.71 6.86 -9.10
C ILE A 134 10.04 5.69 -8.37
N LEU A 135 9.45 4.78 -9.12
CA LEU A 135 8.97 3.49 -8.64
C LEU A 135 9.97 2.43 -9.06
N ARG A 136 10.54 1.73 -8.08
CA ARG A 136 11.57 0.72 -8.29
C ARG A 136 11.20 -0.59 -7.60
N ALA A 137 11.33 -1.70 -8.33
CA ALA A 137 11.22 -3.03 -7.74
C ALA A 137 12.52 -3.39 -7.01
N ALA A 138 12.45 -3.62 -5.70
CA ALA A 138 13.56 -4.12 -4.89
C ALA A 138 13.53 -5.65 -4.74
N LYS A 139 12.35 -6.25 -4.83
CA LYS A 139 12.12 -7.69 -4.84
C LYS A 139 10.95 -8.00 -5.76
N ASN A 140 11.09 -9.04 -6.55
CA ASN A 140 9.99 -9.59 -7.34
C ASN A 140 10.18 -11.11 -7.48
N ARG A 141 9.37 -11.88 -6.76
CA ARG A 141 9.46 -13.35 -6.77
C ARG A 141 9.18 -13.95 -8.14
N TYR A 142 8.37 -13.27 -8.96
CA TYR A 142 7.84 -13.80 -10.20
C TYR A 142 8.36 -13.08 -11.46
N GLY A 143 9.32 -12.17 -11.33
CA GLY A 143 9.81 -11.41 -12.46
C GLY A 143 11.10 -10.62 -12.19
N SER A 144 11.43 -9.74 -13.14
CA SER A 144 12.59 -8.85 -13.08
C SER A 144 12.43 -7.75 -12.03
N THR A 145 13.56 -7.27 -11.52
CA THR A 145 13.66 -6.05 -10.68
C THR A 145 14.38 -4.91 -11.39
N ASN A 146 14.69 -5.07 -12.69
CA ASN A 146 15.50 -4.10 -13.44
C ASN A 146 14.68 -2.95 -14.04
N GLU A 147 13.35 -2.97 -13.88
CA GLU A 147 12.48 -1.96 -14.44
C GLU A 147 12.27 -0.81 -13.45
N LEU A 148 12.22 0.41 -14.00
CA LEU A 148 11.95 1.64 -13.27
C LEU A 148 10.76 2.36 -13.89
N GLY A 149 9.81 2.79 -13.08
CA GLY A 149 8.77 3.74 -13.46
C GLY A 149 9.12 5.14 -13.00
N MET A 150 8.99 6.14 -13.85
CA MET A 150 9.14 7.54 -13.48
C MET A 150 7.80 8.27 -13.63
N PHE A 151 7.49 9.09 -12.64
CA PHE A 151 6.21 9.81 -12.56
C PHE A 151 6.42 11.26 -12.20
N ASP A 152 5.71 12.14 -12.89
CA ASP A 152 5.59 13.54 -12.50
C ASP A 152 4.45 13.72 -11.49
N MET A 153 4.64 14.65 -10.54
CA MET A 153 3.62 14.99 -9.55
C MET A 153 2.82 16.20 -10.04
N THR A 154 1.66 15.94 -10.60
CA THR A 154 0.75 16.99 -11.07
C THR A 154 -0.37 17.30 -10.06
N GLY A 155 -1.10 18.36 -10.29
CA GLY A 155 -2.29 18.68 -9.49
C GLY A 155 -3.41 17.63 -9.60
N GLN A 156 -3.37 16.76 -10.62
CA GLN A 156 -4.33 15.69 -10.85
C GLN A 156 -3.83 14.30 -10.41
N GLY A 157 -2.61 14.23 -9.89
CA GLY A 157 -1.99 12.99 -9.41
C GLY A 157 -0.63 12.74 -10.04
N LEU A 158 -0.27 11.46 -10.12
CA LEU A 158 0.97 11.00 -10.75
C LEU A 158 0.71 10.71 -12.23
N GLU A 159 1.56 11.26 -13.09
CA GLU A 159 1.55 11.03 -14.52
C GLU A 159 2.84 10.35 -14.95
N GLU A 160 2.74 9.29 -15.73
CA GLU A 160 3.91 8.54 -16.21
C GLU A 160 4.76 9.40 -17.16
N ILE A 161 6.08 9.35 -16.97
CA ILE A 161 7.05 9.99 -17.85
C ILE A 161 7.53 8.96 -18.85
N GLU A 162 7.06 9.04 -20.09
CA GLU A 162 7.34 8.05 -21.14
C GLU A 162 8.82 8.05 -21.58
N ASN A 163 9.52 9.17 -21.48
CA ASN A 163 10.92 9.29 -21.91
C ASN A 163 11.82 9.95 -20.86
N PRO A 164 12.25 9.20 -19.83
CA PRO A 164 13.09 9.72 -18.75
C PRO A 164 14.43 10.31 -19.22
N SER A 165 14.98 9.79 -20.33
CA SER A 165 16.27 10.21 -20.85
C SER A 165 16.28 11.64 -21.36
N GLN A 166 15.18 12.15 -21.88
CA GLN A 166 15.07 13.54 -22.29
C GLN A 166 15.07 14.50 -21.10
N MET A 167 14.49 14.09 -19.99
CA MET A 167 14.35 14.91 -18.78
C MET A 167 15.66 15.03 -17.97
N LEU A 168 16.58 14.07 -18.14
CA LEU A 168 17.88 14.06 -17.47
C LEU A 168 18.97 14.82 -18.24
N LEU A 169 18.69 15.30 -19.44
CA LEU A 169 19.63 16.01 -20.32
C LEU A 169 19.38 17.51 -20.40
N GLU A 170 18.33 18.02 -19.75
CA GLU A 170 18.03 19.45 -19.52
C GLU A 170 18.50 19.89 -18.12
#